data_7cc439f37b77aab8755b158ca6ccdb35
#
_entry.id   7cc439f37b77aab8755b158ca6ccdb35
#
_cell.length_a   1.000
_cell.length_b   1.000
_cell.length_c   1.000
_cell.angle_alpha   90.00
_cell.angle_beta   90.00
_cell.angle_gamma   90.00
#
_symmetry.space_group_name_H-M   'P 1'
#
loop_
_entity.id
_entity.type
_entity.pdbx_description
1 polymer ?
#
loop_
_entity_poly.entity_id
_entity_poly.type
_entity_poly.pdbx_seq_one_letter_code
_entity_poly.pdbx_strand_id
1 'polypeptide(L)'
;TSLRAPKFVVEAVHSYGGVVMHDVINIRHAKKAIDEGADGLILVCAGAGGHAGTLSPFALVRETREFFDGPLALAGSISHGASVFSALAMGADFAYIGTRFIASKEANAPKKYKEMLVSSSAKDIIYSSTFTGVHGNYLKPSIEKAGLDPLNLPQSDKNDMNFGSSGLSGDNTKKAWKDIWGSGQGIGTIADIPSVEECVDSLIEEYEFALNSLEERTNLLGI
;
A
#
# COMPACT_ATOMS: atom_id res chain seq x y z
N THR A 1 -10.65 8.25 -0.57
CA THR A 1 -10.89 8.38 0.88
C THR A 1 -10.42 7.10 1.59
N SER A 2 -10.12 7.17 2.88
CA SER A 2 -9.62 6.05 3.68
C SER A 2 -10.29 6.04 5.06
N LEU A 3 -10.44 4.85 5.66
CA LEU A 3 -11.04 4.58 6.98
C LEU A 3 -12.53 4.96 7.11
N ARG A 4 -12.97 6.02 6.50
CA ARG A 4 -14.39 6.43 6.36
C ARG A 4 -14.60 7.12 5.03
N ALA A 5 -15.69 6.76 4.33
CA ALA A 5 -16.20 7.49 3.18
C ALA A 5 -17.56 8.12 3.58
N PRO A 6 -17.58 9.25 4.30
CA PRO A 6 -18.85 9.85 4.68
C PRO A 6 -19.61 10.29 3.42
N LYS A 7 -20.87 9.93 3.33
CA LYS A 7 -21.74 10.24 2.18
C LYS A 7 -21.68 11.71 1.74
N PHE A 8 -21.62 12.65 2.70
CA PHE A 8 -21.52 14.08 2.39
C PHE A 8 -20.25 14.47 1.64
N VAL A 9 -19.12 13.73 1.84
CA VAL A 9 -17.86 13.95 1.09
C VAL A 9 -18.03 13.46 -0.33
N VAL A 10 -18.66 12.30 -0.51
CA VAL A 10 -18.95 11.74 -1.85
C VAL A 10 -19.85 12.71 -2.62
N GLU A 11 -20.95 13.17 -2.01
CA GLU A 11 -21.88 14.12 -2.59
C GLU A 11 -21.19 15.46 -2.98
N ALA A 12 -20.31 15.97 -2.10
CA ALA A 12 -19.55 17.18 -2.38
C ALA A 12 -18.60 17.01 -3.58
N VAL A 13 -17.91 15.86 -3.70
CA VAL A 13 -17.04 15.56 -4.84
C VAL A 13 -17.86 15.41 -6.13
N HIS A 14 -18.97 14.68 -6.08
CA HIS A 14 -19.87 14.51 -7.23
C HIS A 14 -20.48 15.84 -7.70
N SER A 15 -20.71 16.81 -6.80
CA SER A 15 -21.32 18.09 -7.16
C SER A 15 -20.54 18.91 -8.20
N TYR A 16 -19.22 18.67 -8.35
CA TYR A 16 -18.39 19.27 -9.37
C TYR A 16 -17.88 18.27 -10.44
N GLY A 17 -18.48 17.07 -10.52
CA GLY A 17 -18.12 16.03 -11.50
C GLY A 17 -16.89 15.21 -11.13
N GLY A 18 -16.44 15.24 -9.87
CA GLY A 18 -15.32 14.44 -9.38
C GLY A 18 -15.70 12.98 -9.15
N VAL A 19 -14.67 12.12 -9.03
CA VAL A 19 -14.77 10.68 -8.77
C VAL A 19 -14.18 10.36 -7.40
N VAL A 20 -14.82 9.49 -6.64
CA VAL A 20 -14.37 9.06 -5.32
C VAL A 20 -13.94 7.61 -5.34
N MET A 21 -12.64 7.38 -5.09
CA MET A 21 -12.13 6.05 -4.79
C MET A 21 -11.92 5.88 -3.28
N HIS A 22 -12.21 4.70 -2.76
CA HIS A 22 -12.11 4.41 -1.32
C HIS A 22 -11.23 3.22 -1.02
N ASP A 23 -10.32 3.40 -0.03
CA ASP A 23 -9.44 2.34 0.47
C ASP A 23 -10.22 1.32 1.28
N VAL A 24 -10.13 0.06 0.90
CA VAL A 24 -10.80 -1.05 1.59
C VAL A 24 -9.84 -2.21 1.82
N ILE A 25 -10.02 -2.94 2.93
CA ILE A 25 -9.16 -4.05 3.32
C ILE A 25 -9.89 -5.40 3.38
N ASN A 26 -11.21 -5.41 3.14
CA ASN A 26 -12.05 -6.60 3.13
C ASN A 26 -13.39 -6.32 2.44
N ILE A 27 -14.16 -7.38 2.17
CA ILE A 27 -15.45 -7.32 1.47
C ILE A 27 -16.50 -6.48 2.21
N ARG A 28 -16.53 -6.53 3.54
CA ARG A 28 -17.47 -5.72 4.33
C ARG A 28 -17.21 -4.22 4.12
N HIS A 29 -15.93 -3.83 4.09
CA HIS A 29 -15.54 -2.44 3.84
C HIS A 29 -15.84 -2.04 2.39
N ALA A 30 -15.61 -2.94 1.43
CA ALA A 30 -15.92 -2.71 0.01
C ALA A 30 -17.42 -2.42 -0.19
N LYS A 31 -18.29 -3.30 0.29
CA LYS A 31 -19.75 -3.12 0.20
C LYS A 31 -20.20 -1.82 0.87
N LYS A 32 -19.67 -1.52 2.06
CA LYS A 32 -20.01 -0.27 2.75
C LYS A 32 -19.57 0.97 1.96
N ALA A 33 -18.39 0.97 1.35
CA ALA A 33 -17.92 2.09 0.54
C ALA A 33 -18.82 2.33 -0.68
N ILE A 34 -19.26 1.26 -1.33
CA ILE A 34 -20.23 1.31 -2.45
C ILE A 34 -21.59 1.86 -1.97
N ASP A 35 -22.10 1.39 -0.84
CA ASP A 35 -23.35 1.87 -0.25
C ASP A 35 -23.30 3.38 0.11
N GLU A 36 -22.13 3.89 0.46
CA GLU A 36 -21.89 5.33 0.71
C GLU A 36 -21.65 6.14 -0.59
N GLY A 37 -21.66 5.47 -1.75
CA GLY A 37 -21.60 6.10 -3.07
C GLY A 37 -20.17 6.25 -3.66
N ALA A 38 -19.18 5.52 -3.16
CA ALA A 38 -17.86 5.49 -3.79
C ALA A 38 -17.95 4.93 -5.22
N ASP A 39 -17.30 5.60 -6.18
CA ASP A 39 -17.29 5.22 -7.59
C ASP A 39 -16.31 4.07 -7.87
N GLY A 40 -15.25 3.99 -7.08
CA GLY A 40 -14.20 2.99 -7.24
C GLY A 40 -13.61 2.55 -5.89
N LEU A 41 -12.91 1.43 -5.91
CA LEU A 41 -12.29 0.83 -4.75
C LEU A 41 -10.77 0.73 -4.91
N ILE A 42 -10.04 0.96 -3.82
CA ILE A 42 -8.61 0.66 -3.71
C ILE A 42 -8.49 -0.50 -2.72
N LEU A 43 -8.15 -1.68 -3.21
CA LEU A 43 -7.96 -2.86 -2.37
C LEU A 43 -6.59 -2.80 -1.71
N VAL A 44 -6.56 -2.46 -0.42
CA VAL A 44 -5.32 -2.35 0.35
C VAL A 44 -5.02 -3.71 1.00
N CYS A 45 -4.32 -4.55 0.26
CA CYS A 45 -4.05 -5.93 0.60
C CYS A 45 -2.84 -6.11 1.52
N ALA A 46 -2.55 -7.34 1.88
CA ALA A 46 -1.34 -7.72 2.60
C ALA A 46 -0.09 -7.18 1.88
N GLY A 47 0.83 -6.61 2.65
CA GLY A 47 2.07 -6.06 2.12
C GLY A 47 2.00 -4.62 1.59
N ALA A 48 0.84 -3.95 1.66
CA ALA A 48 0.78 -2.51 1.39
C ALA A 48 1.48 -1.72 2.50
N GLY A 49 2.19 -0.64 2.14
CA GLY A 49 2.88 0.22 3.12
C GLY A 49 1.92 1.12 3.89
N GLY A 50 2.23 1.42 5.16
CA GLY A 50 1.31 2.11 6.05
C GLY A 50 0.13 1.23 6.44
N HIS A 51 -1.04 1.83 6.70
CA HIS A 51 -2.23 1.06 7.06
C HIS A 51 -2.60 0.05 5.98
N ALA A 52 -2.77 -1.21 6.36
CA ALA A 52 -2.99 -2.30 5.42
C ALA A 52 -3.88 -3.39 6.01
N GLY A 53 -4.54 -4.13 5.11
CA GLY A 53 -5.21 -5.38 5.44
C GLY A 53 -4.25 -6.56 5.49
N THR A 54 -4.80 -7.72 5.80
CA THR A 54 -4.07 -9.00 5.85
C THR A 54 -4.49 -9.97 4.75
N LEU A 55 -5.50 -9.60 3.94
CA LEU A 55 -5.98 -10.47 2.88
C LEU A 55 -5.01 -10.46 1.70
N SER A 56 -4.83 -11.65 1.11
CA SER A 56 -4.10 -11.81 -0.14
C SER A 56 -4.78 -11.06 -1.28
N PRO A 57 -4.03 -10.39 -2.17
CA PRO A 57 -4.60 -9.79 -3.38
C PRO A 57 -5.32 -10.82 -4.27
N PHE A 58 -4.80 -12.04 -4.37
CA PHE A 58 -5.43 -13.13 -5.14
C PHE A 58 -6.85 -13.47 -4.66
N ALA A 59 -7.09 -13.39 -3.35
CA ALA A 59 -8.41 -13.62 -2.78
C ALA A 59 -9.30 -12.37 -2.93
N LEU A 60 -8.83 -11.23 -2.42
CA LEU A 60 -9.68 -10.04 -2.28
C LEU A 60 -10.12 -9.47 -3.64
N VAL A 61 -9.24 -9.47 -4.66
CA VAL A 61 -9.63 -9.01 -6.02
C VAL A 61 -10.75 -9.87 -6.59
N ARG A 62 -10.60 -11.20 -6.54
CA ARG A 62 -11.59 -12.12 -7.09
C ARG A 62 -12.93 -12.03 -6.37
N GLU A 63 -12.91 -12.05 -5.03
CA GLU A 63 -14.13 -11.88 -4.22
C GLU A 63 -14.82 -10.53 -4.48
N THR A 64 -14.06 -9.45 -4.68
CA THR A 64 -14.63 -8.13 -4.98
C THR A 64 -15.29 -8.11 -6.35
N ARG A 65 -14.69 -8.73 -7.36
CA ARG A 65 -15.23 -8.80 -8.72
C ARG A 65 -16.51 -9.64 -8.85
N GLU A 66 -16.85 -10.46 -7.85
CA GLU A 66 -18.14 -11.16 -7.83
C GLU A 66 -19.35 -10.20 -7.69
N PHE A 67 -19.14 -8.97 -7.22
CA PHE A 67 -20.24 -8.02 -6.99
C PHE A 67 -19.94 -6.58 -7.41
N PHE A 68 -18.74 -6.28 -7.91
CA PHE A 68 -18.36 -4.91 -8.26
C PHE A 68 -17.58 -4.85 -9.58
N ASP A 69 -18.20 -4.21 -10.58
CA ASP A 69 -17.64 -4.03 -11.93
C ASP A 69 -17.01 -2.64 -12.14
N GLY A 70 -17.09 -1.76 -11.13
CA GLY A 70 -16.52 -0.41 -11.20
C GLY A 70 -14.99 -0.38 -11.10
N PRO A 71 -14.39 0.82 -11.18
CA PRO A 71 -12.94 1.01 -11.13
C PRO A 71 -12.31 0.40 -9.87
N LEU A 72 -11.30 -0.46 -10.07
CA LEU A 72 -10.63 -1.22 -9.02
C LEU A 72 -9.13 -1.03 -9.09
N ALA A 73 -8.54 -0.44 -8.06
CA ALA A 73 -7.11 -0.35 -7.90
C ALA A 73 -6.61 -1.39 -6.87
N LEU A 74 -5.49 -2.03 -7.17
CA LEU A 74 -4.84 -2.96 -6.26
C LEU A 74 -3.61 -2.33 -5.63
N ALA A 75 -3.54 -2.33 -4.29
CA ALA A 75 -2.40 -1.94 -3.49
C ALA A 75 -1.88 -3.11 -2.66
N GLY A 76 -0.58 -3.27 -2.60
CA GLY A 76 0.11 -4.27 -1.78
C GLY A 76 1.25 -4.94 -2.51
N SER A 77 2.47 -4.73 -2.03
CA SER A 77 3.72 -5.31 -2.56
C SER A 77 4.01 -5.00 -4.03
N ILE A 78 3.42 -3.94 -4.60
CA ILE A 78 3.64 -3.55 -6.00
C ILE A 78 4.77 -2.53 -6.05
N SER A 79 5.91 -2.91 -6.65
CA SER A 79 7.10 -2.05 -6.83
C SER A 79 7.92 -2.43 -8.06
N HIS A 80 7.42 -3.34 -8.90
CA HIS A 80 8.04 -3.87 -10.10
C HIS A 80 6.98 -4.07 -11.19
N GLY A 81 7.31 -3.89 -12.45
CA GLY A 81 6.38 -4.00 -13.58
C GLY A 81 5.67 -5.35 -13.70
N ALA A 82 6.35 -6.45 -13.32
CA ALA A 82 5.71 -7.77 -13.26
C ALA A 82 4.58 -7.84 -12.21
N SER A 83 4.69 -7.07 -11.11
CA SER A 83 3.60 -6.96 -10.13
C SER A 83 2.43 -6.12 -10.65
N VAL A 84 2.71 -5.09 -11.48
CA VAL A 84 1.69 -4.33 -12.20
C VAL A 84 0.95 -5.24 -13.18
N PHE A 85 1.68 -6.00 -14.01
CA PHE A 85 1.10 -6.99 -14.90
C PHE A 85 0.20 -7.99 -14.16
N SER A 86 0.69 -8.52 -13.04
CA SER A 86 -0.07 -9.46 -12.21
C SER A 86 -1.36 -8.85 -11.65
N ALA A 87 -1.34 -7.59 -11.23
CA ALA A 87 -2.52 -6.89 -10.74
C ALA A 87 -3.61 -6.81 -11.80
N LEU A 88 -3.24 -6.44 -13.04
CA LEU A 88 -4.17 -6.39 -14.17
C LEU A 88 -4.68 -7.79 -14.55
N ALA A 89 -3.81 -8.79 -14.59
CA ALA A 89 -4.18 -10.16 -14.88
C ALA A 89 -5.16 -10.77 -13.86
N MET A 90 -5.11 -10.33 -12.60
CA MET A 90 -6.06 -10.73 -11.56
C MET A 90 -7.44 -10.07 -11.71
N GLY A 91 -7.55 -8.98 -12.48
CA GLY A 91 -8.79 -8.26 -12.71
C GLY A 91 -8.87 -6.88 -12.05
N ALA A 92 -7.77 -6.31 -11.55
CA ALA A 92 -7.70 -4.90 -11.21
C ALA A 92 -7.58 -4.04 -12.47
N ASP A 93 -8.10 -2.81 -12.45
CA ASP A 93 -7.93 -1.85 -13.55
C ASP A 93 -6.65 -1.02 -13.38
N PHE A 94 -6.19 -0.88 -12.12
CA PHE A 94 -5.04 -0.06 -11.76
C PHE A 94 -4.16 -0.75 -10.73
N ALA A 95 -2.85 -0.51 -10.82
CA ALA A 95 -1.89 -0.80 -9.76
C ALA A 95 -1.62 0.46 -8.93
N TYR A 96 -1.79 0.38 -7.61
CA TYR A 96 -1.57 1.50 -6.68
C TYR A 96 -0.20 1.35 -6.01
N ILE A 97 0.74 2.22 -6.37
CA ILE A 97 2.16 2.10 -6.01
C ILE A 97 2.56 3.27 -5.10
N GLY A 98 3.07 2.98 -3.90
CA GLY A 98 3.54 4.00 -2.96
C GLY A 98 5.05 3.92 -2.72
N THR A 99 5.52 2.83 -2.15
CA THR A 99 6.89 2.68 -1.64
C THR A 99 7.98 2.91 -2.71
N ARG A 100 7.78 2.44 -3.94
CA ARG A 100 8.72 2.65 -5.06
C ARG A 100 8.96 4.14 -5.31
N PHE A 101 7.90 4.96 -5.29
CA PHE A 101 7.99 6.40 -5.52
C PHE A 101 8.51 7.20 -4.31
N ILE A 102 8.46 6.65 -3.09
CA ILE A 102 9.15 7.25 -1.94
C ILE A 102 10.66 7.22 -2.18
N ALA A 103 11.19 6.15 -2.78
CA ALA A 103 12.59 6.02 -3.15
C ALA A 103 12.90 6.68 -4.51
N SER A 104 12.41 7.90 -4.74
CA SER A 104 12.72 8.70 -5.93
C SER A 104 13.43 10.01 -5.54
N LYS A 105 14.12 10.63 -6.50
CA LYS A 105 14.85 11.90 -6.29
C LYS A 105 13.88 13.02 -5.87
N GLU A 106 12.71 13.09 -6.50
CA GLU A 106 11.70 14.14 -6.32
C GLU A 106 10.85 14.00 -5.06
N ALA A 107 10.75 12.78 -4.50
CA ALA A 107 9.96 12.58 -3.28
C ALA A 107 10.48 13.43 -2.13
N ASN A 108 9.59 14.17 -1.48
CA ASN A 108 9.92 14.94 -0.27
C ASN A 108 10.00 14.04 0.97
N ALA A 109 10.83 12.99 0.87
CA ALA A 109 11.12 12.07 1.96
C ALA A 109 12.56 12.27 2.45
N PRO A 110 12.84 12.12 3.77
CA PRO A 110 14.19 12.23 4.29
C PRO A 110 15.16 11.27 3.56
N LYS A 111 16.36 11.74 3.25
CA LYS A 111 17.40 10.92 2.60
C LYS A 111 17.59 9.55 3.26
N LYS A 112 17.65 9.54 4.61
CA LYS A 112 17.77 8.31 5.39
C LYS A 112 16.61 7.33 5.19
N TYR A 113 15.39 7.83 4.93
CA TYR A 113 14.26 6.97 4.64
C TYR A 113 14.45 6.28 3.28
N LYS A 114 14.81 7.04 2.24
CA LYS A 114 15.08 6.51 0.90
C LYS A 114 16.22 5.47 0.92
N GLU A 115 17.33 5.77 1.61
CA GLU A 115 18.45 4.85 1.79
C GLU A 115 18.04 3.57 2.53
N MET A 116 17.17 3.68 3.52
CA MET A 116 16.66 2.55 4.28
C MET A 116 15.74 1.66 3.43
N LEU A 117 14.93 2.25 2.53
CA LEU A 117 14.13 1.48 1.57
C LEU A 117 15.02 0.63 0.64
N VAL A 118 16.09 1.22 0.09
CA VAL A 118 17.02 0.53 -0.81
C VAL A 118 17.81 -0.58 -0.09
N SER A 119 18.11 -0.41 1.20
CA SER A 119 18.90 -1.37 1.97
C SER A 119 18.08 -2.46 2.68
N SER A 120 16.76 -2.44 2.53
CA SER A 120 15.84 -3.36 3.21
C SER A 120 15.17 -4.35 2.24
N SER A 121 14.52 -5.35 2.79
CA SER A 121 13.78 -6.38 2.04
C SER A 121 12.43 -6.69 2.71
N ALA A 122 11.61 -7.55 2.12
CA ALA A 122 10.30 -7.92 2.65
C ALA A 122 10.32 -8.40 4.11
N LYS A 123 11.39 -9.10 4.54
CA LYS A 123 11.58 -9.57 5.92
C LYS A 123 11.76 -8.44 6.94
N ASP A 124 12.07 -7.24 6.47
CA ASP A 124 12.31 -6.06 7.29
C ASP A 124 11.03 -5.22 7.45
N ILE A 125 9.87 -5.77 7.08
CA ILE A 125 8.56 -5.15 7.26
C ILE A 125 7.86 -5.76 8.47
N ILE A 126 7.47 -4.90 9.41
CA ILE A 126 6.74 -5.28 10.64
C ILE A 126 5.29 -4.79 10.52
N TYR A 127 4.34 -5.71 10.69
CA TYR A 127 2.91 -5.39 10.73
C TYR A 127 2.47 -5.19 12.17
N SER A 128 2.08 -3.98 12.52
CA SER A 128 1.75 -3.61 13.91
C SER A 128 0.70 -2.51 13.99
N SER A 129 -0.09 -2.50 15.07
CA SER A 129 -1.01 -1.42 15.43
C SER A 129 -0.42 -0.42 16.44
N THR A 130 0.78 -0.66 16.96
CA THR A 130 1.42 0.10 18.03
C THR A 130 1.43 1.61 17.80
N PHE A 131 1.67 2.04 16.56
CA PHE A 131 1.99 3.44 16.28
C PHE A 131 0.77 4.33 16.04
N THR A 132 -0.34 3.76 15.61
CA THR A 132 -1.54 4.53 15.23
C THR A 132 -2.85 3.97 15.74
N GLY A 133 -2.82 2.83 16.44
CA GLY A 133 -4.02 2.08 16.81
C GLY A 133 -4.64 1.28 15.66
N VAL A 134 -4.19 1.53 14.42
CA VAL A 134 -4.59 0.79 13.23
C VAL A 134 -3.40 0.00 12.71
N HIS A 135 -3.63 -1.26 12.34
CA HIS A 135 -2.56 -2.11 11.81
C HIS A 135 -2.00 -1.57 10.50
N GLY A 136 -0.69 -1.55 10.41
CA GLY A 136 0.06 -1.11 9.23
C GLY A 136 1.43 -1.74 9.14
N ASN A 137 2.05 -1.58 7.97
CA ASN A 137 3.38 -2.09 7.65
C ASN A 137 4.43 -0.99 7.81
N TYR A 138 5.46 -1.27 8.61
CA TYR A 138 6.52 -0.33 8.98
C TYR A 138 7.90 -0.96 8.77
N LEU A 139 8.87 -0.11 8.45
CA LEU A 139 10.28 -0.51 8.31
C LEU A 139 10.89 -0.85 9.68
N LYS A 140 11.30 -2.11 9.85
CA LYS A 140 12.00 -2.61 11.02
C LYS A 140 13.20 -1.73 11.43
N PRO A 141 14.13 -1.36 10.54
CA PRO A 141 15.26 -0.50 10.91
C PRO A 141 14.85 0.89 11.42
N SER A 142 13.69 1.43 11.01
CA SER A 142 13.19 2.70 11.54
C SER A 142 12.66 2.57 12.98
N ILE A 143 12.07 1.42 13.30
CA ILE A 143 11.59 1.07 14.65
C ILE A 143 12.79 0.93 15.59
N GLU A 144 13.81 0.15 15.18
CA GLU A 144 15.06 -0.05 15.94
C GLU A 144 15.78 1.28 16.20
N LYS A 145 15.86 2.13 15.16
CA LYS A 145 16.46 3.48 15.28
C LYS A 145 15.70 4.38 16.24
N ALA A 146 14.39 4.18 16.38
CA ALA A 146 13.56 4.88 17.36
C ALA A 146 13.76 4.34 18.80
N GLY A 147 14.59 3.30 19.00
CA GLY A 147 14.89 2.69 20.28
C GLY A 147 13.85 1.69 20.76
N LEU A 148 13.03 1.15 19.83
CA LEU A 148 12.02 0.15 20.13
C LEU A 148 12.48 -1.24 19.63
N ASP A 149 12.04 -2.29 20.31
CA ASP A 149 12.24 -3.66 19.86
C ASP A 149 11.10 -4.08 18.91
N PRO A 150 11.39 -4.31 17.61
CA PRO A 150 10.37 -4.69 16.63
C PRO A 150 9.68 -6.03 16.96
N LEU A 151 10.30 -6.91 17.75
CA LEU A 151 9.75 -8.21 18.11
C LEU A 151 8.85 -8.15 19.35
N ASN A 152 8.97 -7.08 20.14
CA ASN A 152 8.24 -6.89 21.39
C ASN A 152 7.49 -5.55 21.42
N LEU A 153 6.79 -5.24 20.33
CA LEU A 153 5.99 -4.01 20.25
C LEU A 153 4.71 -4.17 21.07
N PRO A 154 4.36 -3.18 21.94
CA PRO A 154 3.11 -3.20 22.67
C PRO A 154 1.92 -3.13 21.69
N GLN A 155 0.86 -3.88 21.95
CA GLN A 155 -0.37 -3.71 21.21
C GLN A 155 -1.10 -2.46 21.73
N SER A 156 -1.49 -1.55 20.83
CA SER A 156 -2.35 -0.44 21.21
C SER A 156 -3.81 -0.91 21.33
N ASP A 157 -4.56 -0.32 22.25
CA ASP A 157 -6.00 -0.58 22.36
C ASP A 157 -6.72 -0.01 21.12
N LYS A 158 -7.70 -0.78 20.58
CA LYS A 158 -8.49 -0.39 19.41
C LYS A 158 -9.30 0.91 19.61
N ASN A 159 -9.45 1.34 20.86
CA ASN A 159 -10.14 2.58 21.21
C ASN A 159 -9.27 3.83 21.11
N ASP A 160 -7.94 3.66 21.04
CA ASP A 160 -6.96 4.75 20.91
C ASP A 160 -6.52 4.94 19.46
N MET A 161 -7.47 5.20 18.55
CA MET A 161 -7.13 5.65 17.19
C MET A 161 -6.60 7.09 17.27
N ASN A 162 -5.30 7.22 17.47
CA ASN A 162 -4.63 8.50 17.64
C ASN A 162 -3.71 8.79 16.44
N PHE A 163 -4.25 9.47 15.45
CA PHE A 163 -3.51 9.90 14.25
C PHE A 163 -2.50 11.02 14.51
N GLY A 164 -2.43 11.54 15.73
CA GLY A 164 -1.61 12.71 16.06
C GLY A 164 -0.72 12.59 17.29
N SER A 165 -0.93 11.61 18.16
CA SER A 165 -0.08 11.35 19.32
C SER A 165 0.16 9.85 19.46
N SER A 166 1.41 9.45 19.53
CA SER A 166 1.78 8.07 19.85
C SER A 166 1.19 7.69 21.20
N GLY A 167 0.49 6.55 21.28
CA GLY A 167 -0.02 5.98 22.55
C GLY A 167 1.06 5.55 23.54
N LEU A 168 2.27 6.06 23.40
CA LEU A 168 3.38 5.96 24.33
C LEU A 168 3.36 7.19 25.25
N SER A 169 2.64 7.09 26.37
CA SER A 169 2.66 8.07 27.44
C SER A 169 4.04 8.12 28.08
N GLY A 170 4.84 9.11 27.71
CA GLY A 170 6.15 9.42 28.27
C GLY A 170 6.73 10.65 27.57
N ASP A 171 7.48 11.44 28.29
CA ASP A 171 8.02 12.78 27.95
C ASP A 171 8.97 12.82 26.71
N ASN A 172 9.01 11.74 25.92
CA ASN A 172 9.79 11.57 24.69
C ASN A 172 8.94 11.04 23.51
N THR A 173 7.70 11.52 23.34
CA THR A 173 6.81 11.10 22.26
C THR A 173 7.30 11.61 20.92
N LYS A 174 8.19 10.85 20.29
CA LYS A 174 8.50 11.00 18.86
C LYS A 174 7.21 10.79 18.09
N LYS A 175 6.85 11.74 17.22
CA LYS A 175 5.65 11.60 16.39
C LYS A 175 5.83 10.38 15.51
N ALA A 176 5.02 9.34 15.68
CA ALA A 176 5.15 8.04 15.02
C ALA A 176 5.37 8.15 13.50
N TRP A 177 4.66 9.06 12.84
CA TRP A 177 4.79 9.31 11.39
C TRP A 177 6.06 10.06 10.98
N LYS A 178 6.77 10.69 11.91
CA LYS A 178 7.99 11.43 11.62
C LYS A 178 9.25 10.55 11.72
N ASP A 179 9.26 9.62 12.66
CA ASP A 179 10.44 8.86 13.05
C ASP A 179 10.35 7.36 12.72
N ILE A 180 9.12 6.81 12.56
CA ILE A 180 8.87 5.42 12.20
C ILE A 180 8.18 5.39 10.84
N TRP A 181 8.85 4.78 9.87
CA TRP A 181 8.48 4.90 8.46
C TRP A 181 7.70 3.69 7.97
N GLY A 182 6.59 3.97 7.26
CA GLY A 182 5.79 2.94 6.61
C GLY A 182 6.46 2.45 5.32
N SER A 183 6.32 1.15 5.03
CA SER A 183 6.78 0.60 3.76
C SER A 183 6.02 -0.68 3.42
N GLY A 184 5.77 -0.91 2.14
CA GLY A 184 5.22 -2.16 1.65
C GLY A 184 6.27 -3.27 1.50
N GLN A 185 5.82 -4.52 1.47
CA GLN A 185 6.70 -5.69 1.36
C GLN A 185 7.39 -5.81 0.00
N GLY A 186 6.98 -5.04 -1.01
CA GLY A 186 7.65 -4.99 -2.33
C GLY A 186 9.03 -4.33 -2.34
N ILE A 187 9.53 -3.82 -1.21
CA ILE A 187 10.79 -3.05 -1.16
C ILE A 187 12.01 -3.82 -1.66
N GLY A 188 12.01 -5.14 -1.60
CA GLY A 188 13.16 -5.96 -2.03
C GLY A 188 13.54 -5.83 -3.51
N THR A 189 12.70 -5.21 -4.33
CA THR A 189 13.00 -4.90 -5.74
C THR A 189 13.45 -3.46 -5.96
N ILE A 190 13.54 -2.64 -4.91
CA ILE A 190 13.98 -1.25 -4.98
C ILE A 190 15.49 -1.20 -4.73
N ALA A 191 16.28 -1.10 -5.80
CA ALA A 191 17.74 -1.16 -5.74
C ALA A 191 18.44 0.21 -5.67
N ASP A 192 17.73 1.29 -6.01
CA ASP A 192 18.27 2.63 -6.18
C ASP A 192 17.26 3.75 -5.88
N ILE A 193 17.69 5.01 -6.04
CA ILE A 193 16.87 6.21 -5.86
C ILE A 193 16.91 7.00 -7.20
N PRO A 194 16.16 6.56 -8.20
CA PRO A 194 16.11 7.19 -9.52
C PRO A 194 15.22 8.44 -9.53
N SER A 195 15.08 9.10 -10.68
CA SER A 195 14.01 10.07 -10.90
C SER A 195 12.65 9.36 -11.02
N VAL A 196 11.57 10.12 -10.90
CA VAL A 196 10.22 9.57 -11.14
C VAL A 196 10.07 9.09 -12.59
N GLU A 197 10.66 9.80 -13.55
CA GLU A 197 10.70 9.41 -14.97
C GLU A 197 11.37 8.04 -15.13
N GLU A 198 12.61 7.88 -14.61
CA GLU A 198 13.34 6.61 -14.62
C GLU A 198 12.57 5.48 -13.90
N CYS A 199 11.82 5.80 -12.82
CA CYS A 199 10.94 4.82 -12.15
C CYS A 199 9.82 4.33 -13.06
N VAL A 200 9.16 5.25 -13.78
CA VAL A 200 8.04 4.94 -14.67
C VAL A 200 8.53 4.12 -15.85
N ASP A 201 9.64 4.54 -16.47
CA ASP A 201 10.24 3.82 -17.61
C ASP A 201 10.61 2.39 -17.21
N SER A 202 11.28 2.21 -16.06
CA SER A 202 11.60 0.86 -15.56
C SER A 202 10.35 0.01 -15.33
N LEU A 203 9.29 0.58 -14.76
CA LEU A 203 8.04 -0.16 -14.54
C LEU A 203 7.38 -0.58 -15.87
N ILE A 204 7.47 0.24 -16.91
CA ILE A 204 6.96 -0.07 -18.26
C ILE A 204 7.78 -1.22 -18.88
N GLU A 205 9.11 -1.10 -18.90
CA GLU A 205 10.01 -2.13 -19.43
C GLU A 205 9.82 -3.47 -18.72
N GLU A 206 9.75 -3.46 -17.41
CA GLU A 206 9.52 -4.66 -16.58
C GLU A 206 8.13 -5.27 -16.82
N TYR A 207 7.11 -4.45 -17.06
CA TYR A 207 5.76 -4.89 -17.41
C TYR A 207 5.76 -5.60 -18.78
N GLU A 208 6.35 -4.97 -19.79
CA GLU A 208 6.46 -5.53 -21.15
C GLU A 208 7.25 -6.83 -21.15
N PHE A 209 8.35 -6.89 -20.39
CA PHE A 209 9.13 -8.12 -20.22
C PHE A 209 8.30 -9.25 -19.59
N ALA A 210 7.50 -8.94 -18.56
CA ALA A 210 6.66 -9.93 -17.90
C ALA A 210 5.55 -10.46 -18.84
N LEU A 211 4.94 -9.58 -19.65
CA LEU A 211 3.94 -9.93 -20.64
C LEU A 211 4.52 -10.87 -21.72
N ASN A 212 5.64 -10.49 -22.32
CA ASN A 212 6.33 -11.28 -23.35
C ASN A 212 6.78 -12.64 -22.79
N SER A 213 7.33 -12.67 -21.58
CA SER A 213 7.75 -13.93 -20.92
C SER A 213 6.57 -14.87 -20.65
N LEU A 214 5.38 -14.34 -20.37
CA LEU A 214 4.18 -15.18 -20.22
C LEU A 214 3.77 -15.77 -21.56
N GLU A 215 3.75 -14.96 -22.62
CA GLU A 215 3.41 -15.39 -23.98
C GLU A 215 4.33 -16.50 -24.47
N GLU A 216 5.65 -16.35 -24.28
CA GLU A 216 6.62 -17.41 -24.57
C GLU A 216 6.34 -18.72 -23.82
N ARG A 217 6.03 -18.64 -22.52
CA ARG A 217 5.71 -19.81 -21.68
C ARG A 217 4.41 -20.49 -22.12
N THR A 218 3.37 -19.73 -22.45
CA THR A 218 2.10 -20.30 -22.95
C THR A 218 2.27 -20.96 -24.30
N ASN A 219 3.04 -20.38 -25.21
CA ASN A 219 3.38 -21.00 -26.50
C ASN A 219 4.14 -22.32 -26.33
N LEU A 220 5.08 -22.40 -25.36
CA LEU A 220 5.79 -23.65 -25.05
C LEU A 220 4.88 -24.74 -24.48
N LEU A 221 3.79 -24.36 -23.80
CA LEU A 221 2.80 -25.29 -23.25
C LEU A 221 1.71 -25.67 -24.25
N GLY A 222 1.65 -25.03 -25.42
CA GLY A 222 0.64 -25.30 -26.43
C GLY A 222 -0.76 -24.80 -26.06
N ILE A 223 -0.84 -23.77 -25.24
CA ILE A 223 -2.08 -23.10 -24.79
C ILE A 223 -2.16 -21.69 -25.36
#